data_80ef42f0fdb76ae4dd15be617132af18
#
_entry.id   80ef42f0fdb76ae4dd15be617132af18
#
_cell.length_a   1.000
_cell.length_b   1.000
_cell.length_c   1.000
_cell.angle_alpha   90.00
_cell.angle_beta   90.00
_cell.angle_gamma   90.00
#
_symmetry.space_group_name_H-M   'P 1'
#
loop_
_entity.id
_entity.type
_entity.pdbx_description
1 polymer ?
#
loop_
_entity_poly.entity_id
_entity_poly.type
_entity_poly.pdbx_seq_one_letter_code
_entity_poly.pdbx_strand_id
1 'polypeptide(L)'
;SPEAEIWQQIEKDLTDAINDGNLPETRPAEQKGRIEQGAAIAILGKVYATQHKYKEAKETLKGLIDSSYSPFGTSGKRYRLMENFVDNFTTANENNAESVFELQYSSDGDMSWGNEGGISLGSSLAQFVGPAKSGGWAKLMPSAFLVSEFTTETRGSKPTVLVPDL
;
A
#
# COMPACT_ATOMS: atom_id res chain seq x y z
N SER A 1 -16.82 -23.25 8.25
CA SER A 1 -17.63 -22.71 7.13
C SER A 1 -16.99 -23.13 5.80
N PRO A 2 -17.76 -23.46 4.79
CA PRO A 2 -17.23 -23.63 3.46
C PRO A 2 -16.55 -22.33 3.00
N GLU A 3 -15.44 -22.46 2.29
CA GLU A 3 -14.68 -21.31 1.79
C GLU A 3 -15.56 -20.28 1.07
N ALA A 4 -16.52 -20.76 0.29
CA ALA A 4 -17.46 -19.89 -0.45
C ALA A 4 -18.30 -18.96 0.46
N GLU A 5 -18.72 -19.43 1.63
CA GLU A 5 -19.47 -18.61 2.60
C GLU A 5 -18.61 -17.50 3.18
N ILE A 6 -17.31 -17.79 3.42
CA ILE A 6 -16.37 -16.79 3.91
C ILE A 6 -16.17 -15.69 2.86
N TRP A 7 -15.96 -16.07 1.59
CA TRP A 7 -15.86 -15.10 0.51
C TRP A 7 -17.09 -14.23 0.36
N GLN A 8 -18.28 -14.82 0.42
CA GLN A 8 -19.55 -14.07 0.36
C GLN A 8 -19.68 -13.08 1.53
N GLN A 9 -19.27 -13.48 2.73
CA GLN A 9 -19.32 -12.59 3.88
C GLN A 9 -18.34 -11.42 3.72
N ILE A 10 -17.11 -11.67 3.26
CA ILE A 10 -16.12 -10.62 3.00
C ILE A 10 -16.64 -9.62 1.94
N GLU A 11 -17.19 -10.13 0.84
CA GLU A 11 -17.76 -9.29 -0.22
C GLU A 11 -18.91 -8.42 0.33
N LYS A 12 -19.78 -9.03 1.14
CA LYS A 12 -20.90 -8.32 1.75
C LYS A 12 -20.42 -7.23 2.70
N ASP A 13 -19.51 -7.55 3.62
CA ASP A 13 -19.02 -6.60 4.63
C ASP A 13 -18.35 -5.39 3.98
N LEU A 14 -17.53 -5.62 2.94
CA LEU A 14 -16.89 -4.54 2.18
C LEU A 14 -17.90 -3.71 1.40
N THR A 15 -18.89 -4.35 0.78
CA THR A 15 -19.96 -3.65 0.03
C THR A 15 -20.82 -2.81 0.96
N ASP A 16 -21.19 -3.34 2.12
CA ASP A 16 -21.95 -2.61 3.15
C ASP A 16 -21.12 -1.41 3.64
N ALA A 17 -19.84 -1.59 3.96
CA ALA A 17 -18.96 -0.50 4.39
C ALA A 17 -18.85 0.63 3.35
N ILE A 18 -18.90 0.31 2.06
CA ILE A 18 -18.85 1.30 0.98
C ILE A 18 -20.20 2.03 0.84
N ASN A 19 -21.31 1.29 0.89
CA ASN A 19 -22.63 1.82 0.54
C ASN A 19 -23.38 2.48 1.71
N ASP A 20 -23.13 2.05 2.95
CA ASP A 20 -23.89 2.52 4.13
C ASP A 20 -23.47 3.94 4.59
N GLY A 21 -22.56 4.61 3.88
CA GLY A 21 -22.08 5.94 4.23
C GLY A 21 -21.21 5.99 5.49
N ASN A 22 -20.85 4.85 6.06
CA ASN A 22 -19.99 4.76 7.24
C ASN A 22 -18.53 5.08 6.93
N LEU A 23 -18.09 4.87 5.69
CA LEU A 23 -16.77 5.28 5.21
C LEU A 23 -16.91 6.53 4.34
N PRO A 24 -16.35 7.67 4.76
CA PRO A 24 -16.36 8.87 3.94
C PRO A 24 -15.45 8.70 2.71
N GLU A 25 -15.78 9.39 1.64
CA GLU A 25 -14.95 9.44 0.42
C GLU A 25 -13.58 10.05 0.69
N THR A 26 -13.55 11.08 1.52
CA THR A 26 -12.33 11.75 1.97
C THR A 26 -12.47 12.15 3.43
N ARG A 27 -11.33 12.25 4.13
CA ARG A 27 -11.29 12.72 5.50
C ARG A 27 -10.59 14.07 5.59
N PRO A 28 -10.97 14.90 6.57
CA PRO A 28 -10.26 16.14 6.86
C PRO A 28 -8.82 15.83 7.32
N ALA A 29 -7.96 16.86 7.22
CA ALA A 29 -6.52 16.72 7.49
C ALA A 29 -6.20 16.17 8.90
N GLU A 30 -7.02 16.48 9.89
CA GLU A 30 -6.86 16.04 11.29
C GLU A 30 -7.14 14.53 11.45
N GLN A 31 -7.75 13.90 10.46
CA GLN A 31 -8.08 12.48 10.45
C GLN A 31 -7.26 11.69 9.42
N LYS A 32 -6.16 12.26 8.95
CA LYS A 32 -5.24 11.61 8.02
C LYS A 32 -4.81 10.24 8.55
N GLY A 33 -4.71 9.26 7.68
CA GLY A 33 -4.37 7.88 8.04
C GLY A 33 -5.54 7.01 8.49
N ARG A 34 -6.73 7.57 8.69
CA ARG A 34 -7.94 6.76 8.87
C ARG A 34 -8.45 6.25 7.54
N ILE A 35 -9.06 5.07 7.57
CA ILE A 35 -9.62 4.42 6.38
C ILE A 35 -10.67 5.30 5.72
N GLU A 36 -10.54 5.50 4.41
CA GLU A 36 -11.50 6.12 3.50
C GLU A 36 -12.17 5.06 2.64
N GLN A 37 -13.26 5.42 1.98
CA GLN A 37 -14.01 4.53 1.09
C GLN A 37 -13.13 3.90 0.00
N GLY A 38 -12.15 4.63 -0.54
CA GLY A 38 -11.22 4.13 -1.55
C GLY A 38 -10.43 2.90 -1.11
N ALA A 39 -10.07 2.81 0.16
CA ALA A 39 -9.39 1.63 0.70
C ALA A 39 -10.30 0.38 0.67
N ALA A 40 -11.57 0.52 1.05
CA ALA A 40 -12.53 -0.58 0.99
C ALA A 40 -12.78 -1.04 -0.46
N ILE A 41 -12.89 -0.10 -1.40
CA ILE A 41 -13.03 -0.40 -2.84
C ILE A 41 -11.80 -1.16 -3.36
N ALA A 42 -10.59 -0.73 -3.00
CA ALA A 42 -9.36 -1.40 -3.41
C ALA A 42 -9.27 -2.82 -2.87
N ILE A 43 -9.63 -3.03 -1.59
CA ILE A 43 -9.67 -4.35 -0.97
C ILE A 43 -10.72 -5.24 -1.65
N LEU A 44 -11.92 -4.73 -1.93
CA LEU A 44 -12.97 -5.46 -2.62
C LEU A 44 -12.53 -5.90 -4.03
N GLY A 45 -11.88 -5.01 -4.77
CA GLY A 45 -11.29 -5.35 -6.07
C GLY A 45 -10.25 -6.47 -5.97
N LYS A 46 -9.40 -6.46 -4.93
CA LYS A 46 -8.45 -7.52 -4.65
C LYS A 46 -9.14 -8.84 -4.28
N VAL A 47 -10.20 -8.78 -3.49
CA VAL A 47 -11.03 -9.94 -3.11
C VAL A 47 -11.62 -10.61 -4.36
N TYR A 48 -12.18 -9.84 -5.27
CA TYR A 48 -12.67 -10.36 -6.54
C TYR A 48 -11.57 -10.97 -7.41
N ALA A 49 -10.43 -10.29 -7.52
CA ALA A 49 -9.30 -10.81 -8.29
C ALA A 49 -8.78 -12.14 -7.74
N THR A 50 -8.71 -12.27 -6.40
CA THR A 50 -8.29 -13.52 -5.73
C THR A 50 -9.24 -14.69 -6.02
N GLN A 51 -10.52 -14.40 -6.18
CA GLN A 51 -11.53 -15.40 -6.56
C GLN A 51 -11.63 -15.62 -8.08
N HIS A 52 -10.75 -15.04 -8.88
CA HIS A 52 -10.79 -15.06 -10.34
C HIS A 52 -12.04 -14.39 -10.95
N LYS A 53 -12.75 -13.57 -10.19
CA LYS A 53 -13.87 -12.73 -10.65
C LYS A 53 -13.30 -11.47 -11.32
N TYR A 54 -12.59 -11.61 -12.41
CA TYR A 54 -11.81 -10.52 -13.02
C TYR A 54 -12.66 -9.39 -13.60
N LYS A 55 -13.89 -9.69 -14.02
CA LYS A 55 -14.83 -8.68 -14.50
C LYS A 55 -15.24 -7.75 -13.37
N GLU A 56 -15.66 -8.32 -12.25
CA GLU A 56 -16.07 -7.62 -11.04
C GLU A 56 -14.90 -6.83 -10.45
N ALA A 57 -13.71 -7.43 -10.42
CA ALA A 57 -12.48 -6.75 -9.99
C ALA A 57 -12.18 -5.52 -10.84
N LYS A 58 -12.24 -5.64 -12.17
CA LYS A 58 -12.01 -4.53 -13.10
C LYS A 58 -13.00 -3.40 -12.89
N GLU A 59 -14.30 -3.71 -12.83
CA GLU A 59 -15.35 -2.71 -12.65
C GLU A 59 -15.21 -1.99 -11.30
N THR A 60 -14.92 -2.73 -10.23
CA THR A 60 -14.71 -2.18 -8.89
C THR A 60 -13.50 -1.24 -8.87
N LEU A 61 -12.35 -1.70 -9.36
CA LEU A 61 -11.10 -0.91 -9.35
C LEU A 61 -11.14 0.30 -10.30
N LYS A 62 -11.89 0.21 -11.39
CA LYS A 62 -12.11 1.34 -12.28
C LYS A 62 -12.68 2.55 -11.53
N GLY A 63 -13.56 2.31 -10.55
CA GLY A 63 -14.13 3.36 -9.70
C GLY A 63 -13.10 4.20 -8.93
N LEU A 64 -11.88 3.71 -8.75
CA LEU A 64 -10.82 4.45 -8.06
C LEU A 64 -10.11 5.48 -8.95
N ILE A 65 -10.05 5.24 -10.26
CA ILE A 65 -9.20 6.02 -11.18
C ILE A 65 -9.99 6.80 -12.23
N ASP A 66 -11.20 6.38 -12.57
CA ASP A 66 -12.00 6.99 -13.61
C ASP A 66 -13.04 7.96 -13.03
N SER A 67 -12.84 9.25 -13.26
CA SER A 67 -13.75 10.30 -12.78
C SER A 67 -15.13 10.27 -13.43
N SER A 68 -15.26 9.62 -14.59
CA SER A 68 -16.54 9.48 -15.31
C SER A 68 -17.33 8.24 -14.86
N TYR A 69 -16.76 7.42 -14.00
CA TYR A 69 -17.32 6.13 -13.57
C TYR A 69 -17.41 6.05 -12.04
N SER A 70 -18.58 5.76 -11.54
CA SER A 70 -18.81 5.58 -10.10
C SER A 70 -19.74 4.39 -9.86
N PRO A 71 -19.19 3.18 -9.65
CA PRO A 71 -19.98 1.97 -9.47
C PRO A 71 -20.82 2.00 -8.19
N PHE A 72 -20.46 2.85 -7.23
CA PHE A 72 -21.14 3.00 -5.94
C PHE A 72 -21.91 4.32 -5.81
N GLY A 73 -22.16 5.01 -6.92
CA GLY A 73 -22.93 6.27 -6.93
C GLY A 73 -22.25 7.47 -6.29
N THR A 74 -20.97 7.35 -5.95
CA THR A 74 -20.19 8.40 -5.30
C THR A 74 -19.28 9.14 -6.30
N SER A 75 -18.98 10.40 -6.04
CA SER A 75 -18.01 11.17 -6.82
C SER A 75 -16.56 10.90 -6.40
N GLY A 76 -16.36 10.40 -5.21
CA GLY A 76 -15.16 9.89 -4.55
C GLY A 76 -13.82 10.56 -4.84
N LYS A 77 -12.89 10.34 -3.98
CA LYS A 77 -11.48 10.65 -4.25
C LYS A 77 -11.00 9.79 -5.42
N ARG A 78 -10.36 10.43 -6.40
CA ARG A 78 -9.74 9.74 -7.53
C ARG A 78 -8.25 9.63 -7.31
N TYR A 79 -7.75 8.42 -7.53
CA TYR A 79 -6.34 8.11 -7.41
C TYR A 79 -5.68 8.19 -8.78
N ARG A 80 -4.42 8.57 -8.81
CA ARG A 80 -3.61 8.62 -10.03
C ARG A 80 -2.16 8.37 -9.70
N LEU A 81 -1.41 7.88 -10.67
CA LEU A 81 0.03 7.71 -10.53
C LEU A 81 0.70 9.08 -10.29
N MET A 82 1.73 9.07 -9.46
CA MET A 82 2.58 10.24 -9.26
C MET A 82 3.39 10.49 -10.53
N GLU A 83 3.64 11.75 -10.81
CA GLU A 83 4.43 12.16 -11.98
C GLU A 83 5.86 11.65 -11.88
N ASN A 84 6.47 11.77 -10.69
CA ASN A 84 7.75 11.17 -10.38
C ASN A 84 7.55 9.96 -9.46
N PHE A 85 7.99 8.80 -9.91
CA PHE A 85 7.91 7.57 -9.12
C PHE A 85 8.59 7.68 -7.74
N VAL A 86 9.72 8.40 -7.67
CA VAL A 86 10.49 8.60 -6.43
C VAL A 86 9.70 9.33 -5.35
N ASP A 87 8.73 10.17 -5.74
CA ASP A 87 7.91 10.93 -4.79
C ASP A 87 7.08 10.02 -3.88
N ASN A 88 6.77 8.79 -4.30
CA ASN A 88 6.08 7.80 -3.47
C ASN A 88 6.88 7.34 -2.25
N PHE A 89 8.18 7.64 -2.20
CA PHE A 89 9.11 7.17 -1.15
C PHE A 89 9.70 8.31 -0.33
N THR A 90 9.14 9.51 -0.45
CA THR A 90 9.61 10.67 0.30
C THR A 90 8.62 11.09 1.37
N THR A 91 9.11 11.51 2.53
CA THR A 91 8.29 11.98 3.65
C THR A 91 7.48 13.24 3.31
N ALA A 92 7.96 14.04 2.35
CA ALA A 92 7.24 15.23 1.89
C ALA A 92 5.97 14.92 1.10
N ASN A 93 5.87 13.71 0.55
CA ASN A 93 4.77 13.28 -0.31
C ASN A 93 3.92 12.15 0.31
N GLU A 94 3.93 12.01 1.63
CA GLU A 94 3.04 11.08 2.32
C GLU A 94 1.57 11.37 2.02
N ASN A 95 0.77 10.32 1.90
CA ASN A 95 -0.65 10.38 1.53
C ASN A 95 -0.90 11.11 0.19
N ASN A 96 -0.03 10.88 -0.77
CA ASN A 96 -0.09 11.48 -2.09
C ASN A 96 -1.26 10.94 -2.95
N ALA A 97 -1.32 11.35 -4.22
CA ALA A 97 -2.44 11.01 -5.10
C ALA A 97 -2.45 9.52 -5.54
N GLU A 98 -1.35 8.80 -5.43
CA GLU A 98 -1.24 7.36 -5.72
C GLU A 98 -1.60 6.52 -4.49
N SER A 99 -1.45 7.08 -3.29
CA SER A 99 -1.67 6.37 -2.05
C SER A 99 -3.16 6.14 -1.77
N VAL A 100 -3.56 4.88 -1.75
CA VAL A 100 -4.93 4.47 -1.41
C VAL A 100 -5.11 4.35 0.10
N PHE A 101 -4.12 3.80 0.79
CA PHE A 101 -4.08 3.69 2.24
C PHE A 101 -2.63 3.55 2.72
N GLU A 102 -2.26 4.32 3.74
CA GLU A 102 -0.95 4.27 4.36
C GLU A 102 -1.05 4.03 5.85
N LEU A 103 -0.16 3.19 6.36
CA LEU A 103 0.07 3.09 7.79
C LEU A 103 0.91 4.28 8.23
N GLN A 104 0.35 5.11 9.09
CA GLN A 104 1.03 6.30 9.57
C GLN A 104 1.99 5.93 10.70
N TYR A 105 3.27 6.23 10.52
CA TYR A 105 4.31 6.10 11.53
C TYR A 105 4.80 7.47 11.96
N SER A 106 5.23 7.60 13.22
CA SER A 106 5.81 8.81 13.77
C SER A 106 7.14 8.50 14.45
N SER A 107 8.04 9.48 14.48
CA SER A 107 9.25 9.43 15.29
C SER A 107 9.02 9.87 16.75
N ASP A 108 7.81 10.30 17.09
CA ASP A 108 7.50 10.87 18.42
C ASP A 108 7.31 9.83 19.53
N GLY A 109 7.40 8.55 19.20
CA GLY A 109 7.26 7.45 20.14
C GLY A 109 8.59 6.86 20.59
N ASP A 110 8.56 6.15 21.75
CA ASP A 110 9.70 5.37 22.19
C ASP A 110 9.89 4.15 21.24
N MET A 111 11.01 4.14 20.53
CA MET A 111 11.41 3.08 19.60
C MET A 111 11.97 1.86 20.34
N SER A 112 11.91 1.82 21.67
CA SER A 112 12.49 0.75 22.49
C SER A 112 11.71 -0.55 22.34
N TRP A 113 12.40 -1.60 21.94
CA TRP A 113 11.91 -2.97 21.97
C TRP A 113 11.65 -3.41 23.42
N GLY A 114 10.41 -3.77 23.73
CA GLY A 114 10.07 -4.37 25.03
C GLY A 114 9.68 -3.38 26.11
N ASN A 115 9.35 -2.15 25.80
CA ASN A 115 8.74 -1.24 26.75
C ASN A 115 7.29 -1.68 27.01
N GLU A 116 7.09 -2.42 28.10
CA GLU A 116 5.78 -2.82 28.58
C GLU A 116 4.99 -1.57 29.00
N GLY A 117 4.27 -0.97 28.05
CA GLY A 117 3.41 0.20 28.28
C GLY A 117 3.69 1.42 27.40
N GLY A 118 4.74 1.43 26.60
CA GLY A 118 4.99 2.48 25.59
C GLY A 118 4.25 2.22 24.27
N ILE A 119 3.60 3.22 23.71
CA ILE A 119 3.06 3.15 22.34
C ILE A 119 4.23 3.41 21.39
N SER A 120 4.70 2.37 20.70
CA SER A 120 5.67 2.54 19.62
C SER A 120 4.94 3.05 18.38
N LEU A 121 5.15 4.30 18.04
CA LEU A 121 4.58 4.93 16.84
C LEU A 121 5.52 4.83 15.63
N GLY A 122 6.74 4.37 15.84
CA GLY A 122 7.76 4.24 14.79
C GLY A 122 7.75 2.88 14.08
N SER A 123 8.44 2.82 12.94
CA SER A 123 8.72 1.58 12.22
C SER A 123 10.19 1.18 12.42
N SER A 124 10.41 -0.06 12.88
CA SER A 124 11.75 -0.65 12.95
C SER A 124 12.17 -1.35 11.67
N LEU A 125 11.37 -1.28 10.61
CA LEU A 125 11.63 -1.97 9.35
C LEU A 125 12.98 -1.57 8.75
N ALA A 126 13.31 -0.28 8.73
CA ALA A 126 14.59 0.20 8.24
C ALA A 126 15.78 -0.38 9.00
N GLN A 127 15.67 -0.57 10.32
CA GLN A 127 16.69 -1.21 11.13
C GLN A 127 16.83 -2.71 10.82
N PHE A 128 15.71 -3.39 10.57
CA PHE A 128 15.72 -4.81 10.21
C PHE A 128 16.37 -5.09 8.87
N VAL A 129 15.99 -4.31 7.85
CA VAL A 129 16.39 -4.57 6.46
C VAL A 129 17.62 -3.77 6.02
N GLY A 130 17.94 -2.70 6.74
CA GLY A 130 19.04 -1.82 6.41
C GLY A 130 20.40 -2.52 6.42
N PRO A 131 21.36 -2.06 5.61
CA PRO A 131 22.71 -2.60 5.59
C PRO A 131 23.41 -2.43 6.94
N ALA A 132 24.24 -3.41 7.33
CA ALA A 132 24.98 -3.36 8.59
C ALA A 132 25.90 -2.13 8.69
N LYS A 133 26.50 -1.69 7.58
CA LYS A 133 27.33 -0.49 7.49
C LYS A 133 26.58 0.80 7.86
N SER A 134 25.25 0.81 7.65
CA SER A 134 24.38 1.95 7.98
C SER A 134 23.66 1.79 9.32
N GLY A 135 24.09 0.84 10.17
CA GLY A 135 23.48 0.56 11.47
C GLY A 135 22.27 -0.37 11.40
N GLY A 136 21.93 -0.91 10.25
CA GLY A 136 20.90 -1.90 10.08
C GLY A 136 21.35 -3.31 10.48
N TRP A 137 20.40 -4.22 10.60
CA TRP A 137 20.64 -5.62 11.02
C TRP A 137 20.78 -6.58 9.84
N ALA A 138 20.62 -6.10 8.61
CA ALA A 138 20.76 -6.88 7.38
C ALA A 138 19.98 -8.22 7.41
N LYS A 139 18.76 -8.22 7.97
CA LYS A 139 17.96 -9.44 8.11
C LYS A 139 17.32 -9.91 6.80
N LEU A 140 17.18 -9.02 5.84
CA LEU A 140 16.72 -9.33 4.49
C LEU A 140 17.85 -9.03 3.51
N MET A 141 18.62 -10.03 3.19
CA MET A 141 19.70 -9.94 2.19
C MET A 141 19.19 -10.50 0.86
N PRO A 142 19.48 -9.85 -0.26
CA PRO A 142 19.16 -10.42 -1.57
C PRO A 142 19.94 -11.72 -1.79
N SER A 143 19.32 -12.72 -2.43
CA SER A 143 20.04 -13.93 -2.83
C SER A 143 21.08 -13.61 -3.89
N ALA A 144 22.13 -14.41 -3.98
CA ALA A 144 23.14 -14.27 -5.03
C ALA A 144 22.50 -14.36 -6.44
N PHE A 145 21.46 -15.17 -6.60
CA PHE A 145 20.69 -15.24 -7.84
C PHE A 145 20.02 -13.91 -8.16
N LEU A 146 19.30 -13.30 -7.20
CA LEU A 146 18.65 -12.01 -7.42
C LEU A 146 19.69 -10.93 -7.78
N VAL A 147 20.81 -10.89 -7.09
CA VAL A 147 21.90 -9.93 -7.39
C VAL A 147 22.41 -10.14 -8.82
N SER A 148 22.62 -11.41 -9.25
CA SER A 148 23.08 -11.70 -10.61
C SER A 148 22.10 -11.25 -11.68
N GLU A 149 20.79 -11.40 -11.47
CA GLU A 149 19.77 -10.94 -12.41
C GLU A 149 19.81 -9.42 -12.57
N PHE A 150 19.94 -8.67 -11.48
CA PHE A 150 20.06 -7.21 -11.54
C PHE A 150 21.35 -6.72 -12.19
N THR A 151 22.45 -7.47 -12.05
CA THR A 151 23.74 -7.08 -12.63
C THR A 151 23.88 -7.46 -14.10
N THR A 152 23.06 -8.41 -14.58
CA THR A 152 23.05 -8.87 -15.99
C THR A 152 22.02 -8.13 -16.86
N GLU A 153 21.11 -7.40 -16.26
CA GLU A 153 20.10 -6.64 -17.00
C GLU A 153 20.75 -5.47 -17.75
N THR A 154 20.64 -5.47 -19.06
CA THR A 154 21.07 -4.37 -19.93
C THR A 154 19.89 -3.49 -20.29
N ARG A 155 19.92 -2.26 -19.85
CA ARG A 155 18.98 -1.22 -20.31
C ARG A 155 19.62 -0.49 -21.51
N GLY A 156 19.20 -0.83 -22.71
CA GLY A 156 19.81 -0.30 -23.92
C GLY A 156 21.25 -0.81 -24.11
N SER A 157 22.16 0.04 -24.58
CA SER A 157 23.56 -0.31 -24.86
C SER A 157 24.53 -0.20 -23.67
N LYS A 158 24.03 0.05 -22.45
CA LYS A 158 24.88 0.18 -21.25
C LYS A 158 24.42 -0.76 -20.15
N PRO A 159 25.30 -1.57 -19.58
CA PRO A 159 24.99 -2.32 -18.37
C PRO A 159 24.74 -1.32 -17.22
N THR A 160 23.58 -1.46 -16.60
CA THR A 160 23.28 -0.67 -15.38
C THR A 160 23.77 -1.48 -14.19
N VAL A 161 24.89 -1.10 -13.63
CA VAL A 161 25.34 -1.63 -12.34
C VAL A 161 24.47 -0.98 -11.26
N LEU A 162 23.50 -1.72 -10.76
CA LEU A 162 22.60 -1.25 -9.70
C LEU A 162 23.09 -1.64 -8.29
N VAL A 163 24.26 -2.22 -8.17
CA VAL A 163 24.80 -2.62 -6.88
C VAL A 163 25.87 -1.62 -6.46
N PRO A 164 25.57 -0.76 -5.46
CA PRO A 164 26.62 -0.05 -4.78
C PRO A 164 27.50 -1.08 -4.07
N ASP A 165 28.77 -0.76 -3.93
CA ASP A 165 29.76 -1.55 -3.19
C ASP A 165 29.17 -2.05 -1.86
N LEU A 166 28.91 -3.36 -1.76
CA LEU A 166 28.51 -4.04 -0.55
C LEU A 166 29.71 -4.18 0.39
#